data_b360d069e4c5510d48f459f565946a5c
#
_entry.id   b360d069e4c5510d48f459f565946a5c
#
_cell.length_a   1.000
_cell.length_b   1.000
_cell.length_c   1.000
_cell.angle_alpha   90.00
_cell.angle_beta   90.00
_cell.angle_gamma   90.00
#
_symmetry.space_group_name_H-M   'P 1'
#
loop_
_entity.id
_entity.type
_entity.pdbx_description
1 polymer ?
#
loop_
_entity_poly.entity_id
_entity_poly.type
_entity_poly.pdbx_seq_one_letter_code
_entity_poly.pdbx_strand_id
1 'polypeptide(L)'
;MTAIKVRFAPSPTGQLHVGNLRTALVNYLFARKTGGQFMLRIDDTDTDRSSEAFEADIRADLDWMGMGWDCEDRQSLRLARYDEALAQLVAAGRAYACYETPEELSLKRKAQLSAGRPPVYDRAGLKLSAEDKAKFEANGQRPHWRFLLNDAEVSWHDICLLYTSPSPRD
;
A
#
# COMPACT_ATOMS: atom_id res chain seq x y z
N MET A 1 -21.98 -1.49 -19.24
CA MET A 1 -21.27 -0.68 -18.24
C MET A 1 -20.75 -1.61 -17.18
N THR A 2 -19.46 -1.53 -16.85
CA THR A 2 -18.87 -2.31 -15.75
C THR A 2 -19.49 -1.84 -14.43
N ALA A 3 -20.00 -2.77 -13.62
CA ALA A 3 -20.57 -2.43 -12.31
C ALA A 3 -19.50 -1.75 -11.44
N ILE A 4 -19.88 -0.64 -10.82
CA ILE A 4 -18.98 0.10 -9.91
C ILE A 4 -18.67 -0.81 -8.70
N LYS A 5 -17.39 -0.98 -8.39
CA LYS A 5 -16.94 -1.67 -7.18
C LYS A 5 -16.04 -0.74 -6.39
N VAL A 6 -16.42 -0.47 -5.17
CA VAL A 6 -15.64 0.30 -4.19
C VAL A 6 -15.13 -0.60 -3.07
N ARG A 7 -14.17 -0.12 -2.31
CA ARG A 7 -13.51 -0.94 -1.31
C ARG A 7 -13.20 -0.16 -0.04
N PHE A 8 -13.45 -0.79 1.10
CA PHE A 8 -12.82 -0.46 2.36
C PHE A 8 -11.76 -1.52 2.67
N ALA A 9 -10.53 -1.11 2.97
CA ALA A 9 -9.39 -2.02 3.09
C ALA A 9 -8.58 -1.73 4.36
N PRO A 10 -9.13 -2.04 5.55
CA PRO A 10 -8.44 -1.83 6.81
C PRO A 10 -7.35 -2.88 7.03
N SER A 11 -6.25 -2.47 7.67
CA SER A 11 -5.28 -3.40 8.24
C SER A 11 -5.70 -3.76 9.66
N PRO A 12 -5.76 -5.05 10.04
CA PRO A 12 -6.23 -5.49 11.36
C PRO A 12 -5.10 -5.39 12.40
N THR A 13 -4.49 -4.20 12.51
CA THR A 13 -3.37 -3.89 13.42
C THR A 13 -3.79 -3.11 14.66
N GLY A 14 -5.08 -2.91 14.84
CA GLY A 14 -5.72 -2.19 15.93
C GLY A 14 -7.20 -1.97 15.66
N GLN A 15 -7.89 -1.38 16.63
CA GLN A 15 -9.32 -1.04 16.52
C GLN A 15 -9.56 0.07 15.48
N LEU A 16 -10.74 0.06 14.87
CA LEU A 16 -11.14 1.14 13.97
C LEU A 16 -11.35 2.43 14.77
N HIS A 17 -10.96 3.52 14.18
CA HIS A 17 -11.28 4.85 14.70
C HIS A 17 -12.21 5.60 13.73
N VAL A 18 -12.76 6.72 14.18
CA VAL A 18 -13.73 7.51 13.40
C VAL A 18 -13.25 7.85 11.99
N GLY A 19 -11.95 8.05 11.78
CA GLY A 19 -11.38 8.32 10.47
C GLY A 19 -11.49 7.13 9.51
N ASN A 20 -11.26 5.90 10.02
CA ASN A 20 -11.46 4.68 9.24
C ASN A 20 -12.94 4.47 8.90
N LEU A 21 -13.83 4.63 9.90
CA LEU A 21 -15.28 4.48 9.74
C LEU A 21 -15.83 5.51 8.74
N ARG A 22 -15.34 6.75 8.76
CA ARG A 22 -15.73 7.77 7.76
C ARG A 22 -15.37 7.30 6.35
N THR A 23 -14.18 6.73 6.15
CA THR A 23 -13.77 6.21 4.85
C THR A 23 -14.65 5.05 4.40
N ALA A 24 -14.97 4.11 5.31
CA ALA A 24 -15.89 3.02 5.04
C ALA A 24 -17.27 3.54 4.64
N LEU A 25 -17.82 4.49 5.43
CA LEU A 25 -19.15 5.07 5.20
C LEU A 25 -19.28 5.76 3.84
N VAL A 26 -18.29 6.57 3.45
CA VAL A 26 -18.31 7.26 2.14
C VAL A 26 -18.32 6.26 1.00
N ASN A 27 -17.48 5.21 1.07
CA ASN A 27 -17.46 4.14 0.07
C ASN A 27 -18.78 3.36 0.05
N TYR A 28 -19.32 3.01 1.22
CA TYR A 28 -20.60 2.31 1.34
C TYR A 28 -21.75 3.09 0.71
N LEU A 29 -21.90 4.36 1.08
CA LEU A 29 -22.95 5.23 0.54
C LEU A 29 -22.80 5.44 -0.97
N PHE A 30 -21.59 5.57 -1.47
CA PHE A 30 -21.34 5.67 -2.90
C PHE A 30 -21.76 4.39 -3.65
N ALA A 31 -21.40 3.21 -3.13
CA ALA A 31 -21.84 1.94 -3.70
C ALA A 31 -23.39 1.86 -3.74
N ARG A 32 -24.04 2.14 -2.61
CA ARG A 32 -25.52 2.07 -2.51
C ARG A 32 -26.20 3.08 -3.45
N LYS A 33 -25.67 4.31 -3.54
CA LYS A 33 -26.20 5.34 -4.44
C LYS A 33 -26.08 4.97 -5.92
N THR A 34 -25.04 4.27 -6.31
CA THR A 34 -24.74 3.93 -7.70
C THR A 34 -25.19 2.54 -8.12
N GLY A 35 -25.83 1.76 -7.22
CA GLY A 35 -26.13 0.35 -7.47
C GLY A 35 -24.89 -0.52 -7.66
N GLY A 36 -23.77 -0.08 -7.10
CA GLY A 36 -22.48 -0.79 -7.14
C GLY A 36 -22.27 -1.76 -5.99
N GLN A 37 -21.09 -2.33 -5.91
CA GLN A 37 -20.66 -3.26 -4.86
C GLN A 37 -19.74 -2.57 -3.85
N PHE A 38 -19.95 -2.85 -2.56
CA PHE A 38 -19.06 -2.48 -1.47
C PHE A 38 -18.28 -3.71 -1.01
N MET A 39 -16.97 -3.67 -1.13
CA MET A 39 -16.05 -4.77 -0.80
C MET A 39 -15.32 -4.46 0.51
N LEU A 40 -15.27 -5.42 1.42
CA LEU A 40 -14.32 -5.44 2.52
C LEU A 40 -13.08 -6.21 2.10
N ARG A 41 -11.89 -5.61 2.23
CA ARG A 41 -10.63 -6.32 2.05
C ARG A 41 -9.78 -6.17 3.31
N ILE A 42 -9.44 -7.29 3.90
CA ILE A 42 -8.52 -7.31 5.05
C ILE A 42 -7.09 -7.22 4.53
N ASP A 43 -6.40 -6.14 4.89
CA ASP A 43 -5.00 -5.89 4.50
C ASP A 43 -4.06 -6.37 5.63
N ASP A 44 -3.90 -7.69 5.73
CA ASP A 44 -3.22 -8.43 6.79
C ASP A 44 -1.76 -8.82 6.46
N THR A 45 -1.09 -8.04 5.62
CA THR A 45 0.30 -8.30 5.22
C THR A 45 1.33 -7.95 6.29
N ASP A 46 0.96 -7.19 7.30
CA ASP A 46 1.79 -6.91 8.49
C ASP A 46 1.52 -8.00 9.55
N THR A 47 2.22 -9.11 9.42
CA THR A 47 2.01 -10.29 10.27
C THR A 47 2.36 -10.07 11.74
N ASP A 48 3.22 -9.09 12.04
CA ASP A 48 3.67 -8.82 13.41
C ASP A 48 2.58 -8.09 14.23
N ARG A 49 1.76 -7.28 13.56
CA ARG A 49 0.74 -6.45 14.21
C ARG A 49 -0.69 -6.88 13.91
N SER A 50 -0.92 -7.67 12.87
CA SER A 50 -2.25 -8.16 12.51
C SER A 50 -2.72 -9.25 13.47
N SER A 51 -4.01 -9.21 13.83
CA SER A 51 -4.61 -10.27 14.65
C SER A 51 -6.04 -10.59 14.21
N GLU A 52 -6.44 -11.85 14.42
CA GLU A 52 -7.82 -12.30 14.17
C GLU A 52 -8.84 -11.57 15.04
N ALA A 53 -8.45 -11.16 16.26
CA ALA A 53 -9.30 -10.38 17.13
C ALA A 53 -9.65 -9.01 16.50
N PHE A 54 -8.66 -8.30 15.98
CA PHE A 54 -8.92 -7.03 15.30
C PHE A 54 -9.71 -7.20 13.99
N GLU A 55 -9.57 -8.33 13.30
CA GLU A 55 -10.43 -8.62 12.15
C GLU A 55 -11.89 -8.82 12.56
N ALA A 56 -12.12 -9.52 13.67
CA ALA A 56 -13.47 -9.71 14.22
C ALA A 56 -14.08 -8.37 14.65
N ASP A 57 -13.29 -7.52 15.31
CA ASP A 57 -13.71 -6.15 15.71
C ASP A 57 -14.09 -5.32 14.48
N ILE A 58 -13.28 -5.35 13.40
CA ILE A 58 -13.58 -4.63 12.14
C ILE A 58 -14.96 -5.04 11.58
N ARG A 59 -15.25 -6.35 11.57
CA ARG A 59 -16.53 -6.85 11.06
C ARG A 59 -17.69 -6.43 11.99
N ALA A 60 -17.50 -6.54 13.29
CA ALA A 60 -18.48 -6.14 14.28
C ALA A 60 -18.80 -4.63 14.22
N ASP A 61 -17.79 -3.79 14.06
CA ASP A 61 -17.96 -2.34 13.92
C ASP A 61 -18.74 -1.97 12.64
N LEU A 62 -18.43 -2.63 11.51
CA LEU A 62 -19.17 -2.42 10.25
C LEU A 62 -20.62 -2.88 10.36
N ASP A 63 -20.87 -4.04 10.98
CA ASP A 63 -22.21 -4.56 11.21
C ASP A 63 -23.00 -3.65 12.15
N TRP A 64 -22.39 -3.17 13.24
CA TRP A 64 -23.01 -2.22 14.16
C TRP A 64 -23.40 -0.91 13.46
N MET A 65 -22.59 -0.46 12.50
CA MET A 65 -22.89 0.71 11.66
C MET A 65 -23.92 0.43 10.56
N GLY A 66 -24.39 -0.81 10.39
CA GLY A 66 -25.29 -1.22 9.31
C GLY A 66 -24.66 -1.20 7.92
N MET A 67 -23.33 -1.29 7.84
CA MET A 67 -22.56 -1.25 6.59
C MET A 67 -22.19 -2.66 6.10
N GLY A 68 -23.19 -3.50 5.79
CA GLY A 68 -22.97 -4.82 5.21
C GLY A 68 -22.23 -4.74 3.87
N TRP A 69 -21.26 -5.64 3.65
CA TRP A 69 -20.46 -5.73 2.43
C TRP A 69 -20.94 -6.84 1.49
N ASP A 70 -20.77 -6.62 0.18
CA ASP A 70 -21.27 -7.54 -0.85
C ASP A 70 -20.23 -8.65 -1.16
N CYS A 71 -18.96 -8.42 -0.88
CA CYS A 71 -17.87 -9.39 -1.04
C CYS A 71 -16.71 -9.07 -0.10
N GLU A 72 -15.96 -10.12 0.25
CA GLU A 72 -14.80 -10.01 1.12
C GLU A 72 -13.57 -10.64 0.46
N ASP A 73 -12.40 -10.10 0.79
CA ASP A 73 -11.12 -10.60 0.34
C ASP A 73 -10.04 -10.39 1.41
N ARG A 74 -8.91 -11.10 1.29
CA ARG A 74 -7.78 -11.03 2.21
C ARG A 74 -6.48 -11.00 1.44
N GLN A 75 -5.57 -10.10 1.77
CA GLN A 75 -4.32 -9.95 1.04
C GLN A 75 -3.37 -11.14 1.21
N SER A 76 -3.26 -11.69 2.42
CA SER A 76 -2.39 -12.85 2.69
C SER A 76 -2.69 -14.08 1.83
N LEU A 77 -3.92 -14.23 1.35
CA LEU A 77 -4.33 -15.32 0.47
C LEU A 77 -3.92 -15.11 -1.00
N ARG A 78 -3.31 -13.96 -1.32
CA ARG A 78 -2.99 -13.56 -2.70
C ARG A 78 -1.49 -13.37 -2.96
N LEU A 79 -0.63 -13.80 -2.07
CA LEU A 79 0.82 -13.57 -2.17
C LEU A 79 1.40 -14.07 -3.50
N ALA A 80 1.05 -15.27 -3.94
CA ALA A 80 1.50 -15.80 -5.23
C ALA A 80 1.16 -14.87 -6.41
N ARG A 81 -0.04 -14.26 -6.41
CA ARG A 81 -0.44 -13.30 -7.44
C ARG A 81 0.35 -11.99 -7.35
N TYR A 82 0.76 -11.59 -6.16
CA TYR A 82 1.62 -10.41 -5.98
C TYR A 82 3.03 -10.69 -6.48
N ASP A 83 3.56 -11.91 -6.28
CA ASP A 83 4.85 -12.32 -6.83
C ASP A 83 4.85 -12.31 -8.37
N GLU A 84 3.79 -12.82 -9.00
CA GLU A 84 3.61 -12.74 -10.44
C GLU A 84 3.56 -11.30 -10.94
N ALA A 85 2.82 -10.43 -10.27
CA ALA A 85 2.72 -9.02 -10.63
C ALA A 85 4.07 -8.30 -10.45
N LEU A 86 4.81 -8.61 -9.37
CA LEU A 86 6.16 -8.09 -9.15
C LEU A 86 7.10 -8.52 -10.26
N ALA A 87 7.09 -9.80 -10.65
CA ALA A 87 7.91 -10.30 -11.75
C ALA A 87 7.63 -9.55 -13.06
N GLN A 88 6.36 -9.26 -13.37
CA GLN A 88 5.97 -8.47 -14.53
C GLN A 88 6.50 -7.02 -14.45
N LEU A 89 6.41 -6.39 -13.28
CA LEU A 89 6.91 -5.03 -13.05
C LEU A 89 8.44 -4.96 -13.19
N VAL A 90 9.14 -5.97 -12.68
CA VAL A 90 10.61 -6.09 -12.82
C VAL A 90 10.99 -6.26 -14.29
N ALA A 91 10.33 -7.16 -15.02
CA ALA A 91 10.57 -7.38 -16.44
C ALA A 91 10.29 -6.13 -17.29
N ALA A 92 9.31 -5.33 -16.90
CA ALA A 92 8.99 -4.05 -17.52
C ALA A 92 9.90 -2.88 -17.08
N GLY A 93 10.90 -3.13 -16.20
CA GLY A 93 11.77 -2.09 -15.66
C GLY A 93 11.06 -1.08 -14.73
N ARG A 94 9.88 -1.45 -14.21
CA ARG A 94 9.06 -0.58 -13.32
C ARG A 94 9.29 -0.85 -11.84
N ALA A 95 9.96 -1.94 -11.49
CA ALA A 95 10.38 -2.24 -10.14
C ALA A 95 11.85 -2.65 -10.14
N TYR A 96 12.57 -2.29 -9.10
CA TYR A 96 13.99 -2.59 -8.96
C TYR A 96 14.34 -2.99 -7.53
N ALA A 97 15.36 -3.86 -7.42
CA ALA A 97 15.83 -4.39 -6.14
C ALA A 97 16.70 -3.35 -5.40
N CYS A 98 16.48 -3.25 -4.10
CA CYS A 98 17.27 -2.46 -3.16
C CYS A 98 17.69 -3.34 -1.98
N TYR A 99 18.84 -3.04 -1.39
CA TYR A 99 19.44 -3.86 -0.33
C TYR A 99 19.80 -3.06 0.93
N GLU A 100 19.48 -1.75 0.95
CA GLU A 100 19.73 -0.93 2.12
C GLU A 100 18.91 -1.39 3.32
N THR A 101 19.55 -1.37 4.49
CA THR A 101 18.86 -1.69 5.76
C THR A 101 17.97 -0.52 6.22
N PRO A 102 16.99 -0.78 7.10
CA PRO A 102 16.18 0.29 7.71
C PRO A 102 17.04 1.34 8.42
N GLU A 103 18.16 0.93 9.04
CA GLU A 103 19.09 1.82 9.73
C GLU A 103 19.79 2.75 8.74
N GLU A 104 20.30 2.21 7.64
CA GLU A 104 20.95 3.01 6.58
C GLU A 104 19.98 4.01 5.96
N LEU A 105 18.75 3.60 5.67
CA LEU A 105 17.71 4.49 5.17
C LEU A 105 17.34 5.57 6.19
N SER A 106 17.29 5.23 7.49
CA SER A 106 17.05 6.19 8.55
C SER A 106 18.17 7.23 8.67
N LEU A 107 19.42 6.81 8.55
CA LEU A 107 20.58 7.71 8.56
C LEU A 107 20.56 8.66 7.35
N LYS A 108 20.32 8.15 6.15
CA LYS A 108 20.15 8.98 4.93
C LYS A 108 19.05 10.03 5.13
N ARG A 109 17.89 9.61 5.65
CA ARG A 109 16.76 10.50 5.94
C ARG A 109 17.14 11.61 6.93
N LYS A 110 17.80 11.25 8.04
CA LYS A 110 18.24 12.23 9.05
C LYS A 110 19.22 13.24 8.46
N ALA A 111 20.19 12.79 7.65
CA ALA A 111 21.16 13.66 7.00
C ALA A 111 20.48 14.68 6.05
N GLN A 112 19.49 14.24 5.27
CA GLN A 112 18.73 15.12 4.39
C GLN A 112 17.95 16.19 5.18
N LEU A 113 17.24 15.77 6.23
CA LEU A 113 16.48 16.68 7.10
C LEU A 113 17.39 17.69 7.80
N SER A 114 18.55 17.25 8.31
CA SER A 114 19.55 18.15 8.93
C SER A 114 20.13 19.17 7.95
N ALA A 115 20.15 18.82 6.66
CA ALA A 115 20.57 19.74 5.58
C ALA A 115 19.41 20.62 5.05
N GLY A 116 18.23 20.61 5.70
CA GLY A 116 17.04 21.36 5.28
C GLY A 116 16.42 20.86 3.97
N ARG A 117 16.70 19.61 3.59
CA ARG A 117 16.19 19.00 2.36
C ARG A 117 15.05 18.03 2.67
N PRO A 118 14.03 17.92 1.82
CA PRO A 118 13.02 16.88 1.95
C PRO A 118 13.68 15.50 1.83
N PRO A 119 13.25 14.48 2.62
CA PRO A 119 13.82 13.15 2.59
C PRO A 119 13.30 12.39 1.35
N VAL A 120 14.08 12.44 0.27
CA VAL A 120 13.82 11.73 -0.99
C VAL A 120 14.85 10.63 -1.15
N TYR A 121 14.40 9.45 -1.58
CA TYR A 121 15.30 8.33 -1.85
C TYR A 121 16.19 8.63 -3.07
N ASP A 122 17.47 8.39 -2.95
CA ASP A 122 18.51 8.73 -3.94
C ASP A 122 18.60 7.76 -5.14
N ARG A 123 17.67 6.79 -5.19
CA ARG A 123 17.61 5.73 -6.20
C ARG A 123 18.91 4.91 -6.31
N ALA A 124 19.63 4.74 -5.18
CA ALA A 124 20.90 4.03 -5.14
C ALA A 124 20.79 2.60 -5.68
N GLY A 125 19.66 1.91 -5.45
CA GLY A 125 19.41 0.57 -5.96
C GLY A 125 19.48 0.44 -7.50
N LEU A 126 19.21 1.51 -8.25
CA LEU A 126 19.36 1.52 -9.72
C LEU A 126 20.82 1.51 -10.18
N LYS A 127 21.74 1.92 -9.31
CA LYS A 127 23.17 2.03 -9.63
C LYS A 127 23.95 0.73 -9.35
N LEU A 128 23.30 -0.24 -8.69
CA LEU A 128 23.91 -1.52 -8.34
C LEU A 128 24.14 -2.38 -9.59
N SER A 129 25.38 -2.84 -9.76
CA SER A 129 25.71 -3.82 -10.78
C SER A 129 25.14 -5.21 -10.46
N ALA A 130 25.13 -6.11 -11.44
CA ALA A 130 24.74 -7.50 -11.20
C ALA A 130 25.66 -8.19 -10.17
N GLU A 131 26.97 -7.84 -10.18
CA GLU A 131 27.92 -8.35 -9.21
C GLU A 131 27.66 -7.87 -7.79
N ASP A 132 27.27 -6.59 -7.60
CA ASP A 132 26.93 -6.06 -6.31
C ASP A 132 25.70 -6.75 -5.74
N LYS A 133 24.67 -6.95 -6.55
CA LYS A 133 23.44 -7.68 -6.16
C LYS A 133 23.78 -9.11 -5.74
N ALA A 134 24.58 -9.82 -6.53
CA ALA A 134 25.00 -11.17 -6.21
C ALA A 134 25.80 -11.25 -4.89
N LYS A 135 26.63 -10.24 -4.56
CA LYS A 135 27.34 -10.16 -3.28
C LYS A 135 26.37 -10.01 -2.10
N PHE A 136 25.36 -9.12 -2.23
CA PHE A 136 24.35 -8.97 -1.18
C PHE A 136 23.57 -10.27 -0.94
N GLU A 137 23.16 -10.94 -2.00
CA GLU A 137 22.44 -12.21 -1.92
C GLU A 137 23.31 -13.35 -1.34
N ALA A 138 24.59 -13.41 -1.71
CA ALA A 138 25.53 -14.36 -1.13
C ALA A 138 25.75 -14.14 0.38
N ASN A 139 25.61 -12.90 0.84
CA ASN A 139 25.65 -12.56 2.28
C ASN A 139 24.31 -12.77 2.99
N GLY A 140 23.32 -13.37 2.33
CA GLY A 140 22.01 -13.66 2.90
C GLY A 140 21.06 -12.45 2.96
N GLN A 141 21.42 -11.33 2.36
CA GLN A 141 20.53 -10.16 2.28
C GLN A 141 19.46 -10.39 1.24
N ARG A 142 18.20 -10.22 1.64
CA ARG A 142 17.07 -10.28 0.70
C ARG A 142 16.77 -8.87 0.17
N PRO A 143 16.50 -8.73 -1.15
CA PRO A 143 16.11 -7.44 -1.69
C PRO A 143 14.74 -7.02 -1.18
N HIS A 144 14.58 -5.73 -0.93
CA HIS A 144 13.28 -5.09 -0.95
C HIS A 144 13.08 -4.38 -2.30
N TRP A 145 11.82 -4.26 -2.72
CA TRP A 145 11.49 -3.76 -4.05
C TRP A 145 10.98 -2.33 -3.99
N ARG A 146 11.47 -1.50 -4.91
CA ARG A 146 10.97 -0.15 -5.10
C ARG A 146 10.36 0.01 -6.48
N PHE A 147 9.26 0.73 -6.54
CA PHE A 147 8.61 1.09 -7.78
C PHE A 147 9.34 2.28 -8.41
N LEU A 148 9.69 2.18 -9.70
CA LEU A 148 10.29 3.28 -10.44
C LEU A 148 9.19 4.24 -10.92
N LEU A 149 8.99 5.33 -10.18
CA LEU A 149 8.06 6.38 -10.55
C LEU A 149 8.67 7.26 -11.65
N ASN A 150 7.82 7.69 -12.57
CA ASN A 150 8.18 8.72 -13.54
C ASN A 150 8.08 10.10 -12.89
N ASP A 151 8.90 11.05 -13.35
CA ASP A 151 8.83 12.44 -12.91
C ASP A 151 7.66 13.19 -13.62
N ALA A 152 6.49 12.55 -13.62
CA ALA A 152 5.28 13.11 -14.21
C ALA A 152 4.32 13.55 -13.12
N GLU A 153 3.74 14.73 -13.30
CA GLU A 153 2.64 15.18 -12.47
C GLU A 153 1.40 14.33 -12.76
N VAL A 154 0.84 13.72 -11.72
CA VAL A 154 -0.39 12.93 -11.82
C VAL A 154 -1.49 13.65 -11.07
N SER A 155 -2.54 14.03 -11.78
CA SER A 155 -3.74 14.64 -11.18
C SER A 155 -4.96 13.76 -11.43
N TRP A 156 -5.89 13.75 -10.48
CA TRP A 156 -7.18 13.08 -10.64
C TRP A 156 -8.27 13.83 -9.87
N HIS A 157 -9.51 13.62 -10.28
CA HIS A 157 -10.65 14.16 -9.57
C HIS A 157 -11.05 13.22 -8.45
N ASP A 158 -10.91 13.67 -7.20
CA ASP A 158 -11.35 12.95 -6.02
C ASP A 158 -12.82 13.24 -5.71
N ILE A 159 -13.63 12.20 -5.50
CA ILE A 159 -15.08 12.34 -5.28
C ILE A 159 -15.38 13.04 -3.94
N CYS A 160 -14.51 12.90 -2.94
CA CYS A 160 -14.70 13.46 -1.62
C CYS A 160 -14.01 14.82 -1.46
N LEU A 161 -12.77 14.93 -1.96
CA LEU A 161 -11.91 16.12 -1.79
C LEU A 161 -11.97 17.06 -2.99
N LEU A 162 -12.67 16.69 -4.06
CA LEU A 162 -12.87 17.39 -5.33
C LEU A 162 -11.60 17.56 -6.18
N TYR A 163 -10.44 17.71 -5.57
CA TYR A 163 -9.13 17.72 -6.25
C TYR A 163 -8.06 17.15 -5.32
N THR A 164 -7.01 16.65 -5.90
CA THR A 164 -5.84 16.16 -5.17
C THR A 164 -4.61 16.88 -5.68
N SER A 165 -3.72 17.24 -4.78
CA SER A 165 -2.36 17.60 -5.15
C SER A 165 -1.54 16.32 -5.32
N PRO A 166 -0.67 16.26 -6.32
CA PRO A 166 0.24 15.15 -6.48
C PRO A 166 1.11 15.03 -5.21
N SER A 167 1.19 13.83 -4.68
CA SER A 167 2.14 13.53 -3.63
C SER A 167 3.23 12.66 -4.23
N PRO A 168 4.38 13.21 -4.61
CA PRO A 168 5.53 12.40 -4.96
C PRO A 168 6.00 11.72 -3.69
N ARG A 169 5.68 10.46 -3.55
CA ARG A 169 6.29 9.58 -2.55
C ARG A 169 7.09 8.54 -3.31
N ASP A 170 8.38 8.75 -3.30
CA ASP A 170 9.33 7.69 -3.62
C ASP A 170 9.52 6.75 -2.44
#